data_882538da0f576f6c3bafe4b96e6de2eb
#
_entry.id   882538da0f576f6c3bafe4b96e6de2eb
#
_cell.length_a   1.000
_cell.length_b   1.000
_cell.length_c   1.000
_cell.angle_alpha   90.00
_cell.angle_beta   90.00
_cell.angle_gamma   90.00
#
_symmetry.space_group_name_H-M   'P 1'
#
loop_
_entity.id
_entity.type
_entity.pdbx_description
1 polymer ?
#
loop_
_entity_poly.entity_id
_entity_poly.type
_entity_poly.pdbx_seq_one_letter_code
_entity_poly.pdbx_strand_id
1 'polypeptide(L)'
;LKKDDMAAATRDNHRVNTMAGGIALELAEYLNMKGFKSVAVSPNAVYRKDVPGGQYAELPPISHRYLAARSGVGHLGLSGNIITKEHGAAVILASVVTSAMFTPTEPLLPKDNYCDECKLCMASCASGLMDEENKTTVTIGGVDFSYAKRRAYNRCDYVCGGFTGLHPSGKWSTWSPARFPIPEHDEEFKTALLNAVDQYRKRPRQEFG
;
A
#
# COMPACT_ATOMS: atom_id res chain seq x y z
N LEU A 1 0.36 0.63 21.88
CA LEU A 1 -0.22 -0.70 21.65
C LEU A 1 0.50 -1.70 22.55
N LYS A 2 -0.23 -2.54 23.25
CA LYS A 2 0.35 -3.66 24.02
C LYS A 2 0.91 -4.68 23.04
N LYS A 3 1.92 -5.44 23.45
CA LYS A 3 2.59 -6.47 22.61
C LYS A 3 1.59 -7.47 22.00
N ASP A 4 0.56 -7.83 22.76
CA ASP A 4 -0.49 -8.76 22.35
C ASP A 4 -1.39 -8.15 21.24
N ASP A 5 -1.63 -6.84 21.29
CA ASP A 5 -2.45 -6.15 20.29
C ASP A 5 -1.74 -6.09 18.91
N MET A 6 -0.41 -5.97 18.90
CA MET A 6 0.35 -5.97 17.64
C MET A 6 0.37 -7.35 16.98
N ALA A 7 0.51 -8.42 17.76
CA ALA A 7 0.45 -9.78 17.22
C ALA A 7 -0.95 -10.12 16.68
N ALA A 8 -2.00 -9.65 17.36
CA ALA A 8 -3.37 -9.79 16.90
C ALA A 8 -3.60 -9.01 15.59
N ALA A 9 -3.18 -7.75 15.52
CA ALA A 9 -3.31 -6.91 14.31
C ALA A 9 -2.56 -7.51 13.12
N THR A 10 -1.36 -8.08 13.33
CA THR A 10 -0.60 -8.76 12.26
C THR A 10 -1.34 -10.00 11.75
N ARG A 11 -1.85 -10.85 12.66
CA ARG A 11 -2.65 -12.03 12.27
C ARG A 11 -3.90 -11.63 11.50
N ASP A 12 -4.61 -10.59 11.93
CA ASP A 12 -5.81 -10.11 11.27
C ASP A 12 -5.50 -9.55 9.88
N ASN A 13 -4.41 -8.82 9.71
CA ASN A 13 -3.97 -8.34 8.41
C ASN A 13 -3.70 -9.50 7.44
N HIS A 14 -2.93 -10.51 7.86
CA HIS A 14 -2.68 -11.70 7.04
C HIS A 14 -3.97 -12.44 6.69
N ARG A 15 -4.87 -12.61 7.65
CA ARG A 15 -6.17 -13.25 7.45
C ARG A 15 -7.00 -12.52 6.40
N VAL A 16 -7.15 -11.21 6.52
CA VAL A 16 -7.96 -10.40 5.60
C VAL A 16 -7.36 -10.36 4.20
N ASN A 17 -6.03 -10.28 4.07
CA ASN A 17 -5.35 -10.39 2.76
C ASN A 17 -5.63 -11.75 2.10
N THR A 18 -5.52 -12.84 2.86
CA THR A 18 -5.80 -14.20 2.36
C THR A 18 -7.27 -14.34 1.93
N MET A 19 -8.20 -13.83 2.74
CA MET A 19 -9.63 -13.86 2.41
C MET A 19 -9.94 -13.07 1.14
N ALA A 20 -9.44 -11.86 1.00
CA ALA A 20 -9.66 -11.04 -0.18
C ALA A 20 -9.07 -11.69 -1.45
N GLY A 21 -7.88 -12.27 -1.34
CA GLY A 21 -7.27 -13.04 -2.43
C GLY A 21 -8.06 -14.28 -2.80
N GLY A 22 -8.57 -15.02 -1.81
CA GLY A 22 -9.42 -16.20 -2.00
C GLY A 22 -10.73 -15.86 -2.71
N ILE A 23 -11.43 -14.81 -2.27
CA ILE A 23 -12.66 -14.35 -2.92
C ILE A 23 -12.42 -13.97 -4.39
N ALA A 24 -11.31 -13.25 -4.67
CA ALA A 24 -10.98 -12.90 -6.05
C ALA A 24 -10.68 -14.15 -6.91
N LEU A 25 -10.01 -15.15 -6.33
CA LEU A 25 -9.71 -16.41 -7.02
C LEU A 25 -11.00 -17.18 -7.34
N GLU A 26 -11.87 -17.38 -6.36
CA GLU A 26 -13.15 -18.08 -6.54
C GLU A 26 -14.02 -17.39 -7.60
N LEU A 27 -14.06 -16.04 -7.60
CA LEU A 27 -14.79 -15.29 -8.62
C LEU A 27 -14.17 -15.49 -10.01
N ALA A 28 -12.84 -15.45 -10.12
CA ALA A 28 -12.17 -15.68 -11.40
C ALA A 28 -12.41 -17.10 -11.92
N GLU A 29 -12.38 -18.10 -11.05
CA GLU A 29 -12.67 -19.50 -11.41
C GLU A 29 -14.15 -19.67 -11.85
N TYR A 30 -15.08 -19.05 -11.11
CA TYR A 30 -16.49 -19.07 -11.51
C TYR A 30 -16.70 -18.47 -12.91
N LEU A 31 -16.08 -17.32 -13.19
CA LEU A 31 -16.18 -16.67 -14.50
C LEU A 31 -15.52 -17.52 -15.61
N ASN A 32 -14.41 -18.18 -15.33
CA ASN A 32 -13.78 -19.12 -16.26
C ASN A 32 -14.68 -20.32 -16.56
N MET A 33 -15.36 -20.88 -15.55
CA MET A 33 -16.36 -21.95 -15.75
C MET A 33 -17.55 -21.49 -16.61
N LYS A 34 -17.87 -20.19 -16.61
CA LYS A 34 -18.88 -19.59 -17.49
C LYS A 34 -18.36 -19.25 -18.89
N GLY A 35 -17.10 -19.56 -19.20
CA GLY A 35 -16.50 -19.33 -20.51
C GLY A 35 -15.81 -17.97 -20.67
N PHE A 36 -15.70 -17.17 -19.61
CA PHE A 36 -15.03 -15.87 -19.64
C PHE A 36 -13.59 -15.99 -19.13
N LYS A 37 -12.61 -15.62 -19.95
CA LYS A 37 -11.20 -15.60 -19.50
C LYS A 37 -11.05 -14.65 -18.33
N SER A 38 -10.62 -15.15 -17.17
CA SER A 38 -10.55 -14.38 -15.94
C SER A 38 -9.32 -14.71 -15.12
N VAL A 39 -8.72 -13.70 -14.51
CA VAL A 39 -7.53 -13.82 -13.65
C VAL A 39 -7.75 -13.01 -12.39
N ALA A 40 -7.53 -13.64 -11.25
CA ALA A 40 -7.50 -12.94 -9.96
C ALA A 40 -6.19 -12.17 -9.79
N VAL A 41 -6.28 -10.96 -9.26
CA VAL A 41 -5.13 -10.15 -8.84
C VAL A 41 -5.22 -9.97 -7.33
N SER A 42 -4.31 -10.65 -6.64
CA SER A 42 -4.27 -10.67 -5.18
C SER A 42 -3.88 -9.31 -4.58
N PRO A 43 -4.30 -9.01 -3.34
CA PRO A 43 -3.85 -7.82 -2.62
C PRO A 43 -2.34 -7.83 -2.42
N ASN A 44 -1.69 -6.70 -2.62
CA ASN A 44 -0.29 -6.41 -2.23
C ASN A 44 0.79 -7.45 -2.60
N ALA A 45 0.54 -8.35 -3.55
CA ALA A 45 1.39 -9.54 -3.67
C ALA A 45 2.36 -9.53 -4.85
N VAL A 46 2.13 -8.73 -5.87
CA VAL A 46 2.90 -8.85 -7.12
C VAL A 46 3.28 -7.49 -7.67
N TYR A 47 4.58 -7.31 -7.91
CA TYR A 47 5.12 -6.13 -8.57
C TYR A 47 5.66 -6.50 -9.96
N ARG A 48 5.53 -5.56 -10.89
CA ARG A 48 6.02 -5.70 -12.26
C ARG A 48 7.54 -5.76 -12.28
N LYS A 49 8.07 -6.69 -13.07
CA LYS A 49 9.51 -6.83 -13.31
C LYS A 49 9.94 -6.21 -14.64
N ASP A 50 8.99 -5.94 -15.50
CA ASP A 50 9.14 -5.42 -16.87
C ASP A 50 9.19 -3.89 -16.97
N VAL A 51 9.30 -3.21 -15.83
CA VAL A 51 9.40 -1.74 -15.74
C VAL A 51 10.80 -1.31 -15.31
N PRO A 52 11.22 -0.07 -15.62
CA PRO A 52 12.45 0.48 -15.08
C PRO A 52 12.50 0.38 -13.55
N GLY A 53 13.57 -0.18 -13.00
CA GLY A 53 13.69 -0.49 -11.57
C GLY A 53 13.13 -1.86 -11.16
N GLY A 54 12.43 -2.57 -12.06
CA GLY A 54 11.88 -3.91 -11.83
C GLY A 54 10.97 -3.95 -10.61
N GLN A 55 11.05 -5.04 -9.83
CA GLN A 55 10.24 -5.20 -8.62
C GLN A 55 10.48 -4.11 -7.55
N TYR A 56 11.64 -3.45 -7.56
CA TYR A 56 11.96 -2.36 -6.63
C TYR A 56 11.25 -1.03 -6.97
N ALA A 57 10.64 -0.93 -8.16
CA ALA A 57 9.78 0.20 -8.50
C ALA A 57 8.39 0.10 -7.81
N GLU A 58 8.07 -1.07 -7.24
CA GLU A 58 6.83 -1.37 -6.52
C GLU A 58 5.54 -1.04 -7.29
N LEU A 59 5.64 -1.14 -8.62
CA LEU A 59 4.50 -0.92 -9.50
C LEU A 59 3.69 -2.21 -9.66
N PRO A 60 2.44 -2.27 -9.20
CA PRO A 60 1.59 -3.43 -9.39
C PRO A 60 1.11 -3.55 -10.85
N PRO A 61 0.69 -4.74 -11.30
CA PRO A 61 0.08 -4.93 -12.63
C PRO A 61 -1.14 -4.04 -12.85
N ILE A 62 -1.94 -3.87 -11.82
CA ILE A 62 -3.10 -2.96 -11.77
C ILE A 62 -3.14 -2.23 -10.44
N SER A 63 -3.70 -1.03 -10.43
CA SER A 63 -3.93 -0.28 -9.19
C SER A 63 -5.33 -0.58 -8.63
N HIS A 64 -5.42 -1.45 -7.64
CA HIS A 64 -6.69 -1.71 -6.94
C HIS A 64 -7.36 -0.44 -6.42
N ARG A 65 -6.57 0.54 -5.96
CA ARG A 65 -7.08 1.81 -5.43
C ARG A 65 -7.77 2.63 -6.51
N TYR A 66 -7.18 2.72 -7.68
CA TYR A 66 -7.75 3.47 -8.79
C TYR A 66 -9.03 2.80 -9.32
N LEU A 67 -9.01 1.48 -9.43
CA LEU A 67 -10.20 0.72 -9.81
C LEU A 67 -11.32 0.89 -8.79
N ALA A 68 -11.02 0.79 -7.50
CA ALA A 68 -11.99 0.97 -6.43
C ALA A 68 -12.60 2.38 -6.42
N ALA A 69 -11.78 3.43 -6.64
CA ALA A 69 -12.28 4.80 -6.75
C ALA A 69 -13.20 4.96 -7.98
N ARG A 70 -12.76 4.47 -9.15
CA ARG A 70 -13.52 4.60 -10.40
C ARG A 70 -14.82 3.79 -10.37
N SER A 71 -14.89 2.68 -9.66
CA SER A 71 -16.06 1.82 -9.55
C SER A 71 -16.99 2.16 -8.37
N GLY A 72 -16.73 3.23 -7.64
CA GLY A 72 -17.58 3.64 -6.52
C GLY A 72 -17.50 2.78 -5.27
N VAL A 73 -16.45 1.96 -5.12
CA VAL A 73 -16.20 1.19 -3.88
C VAL A 73 -15.83 2.11 -2.72
N GLY A 74 -15.15 3.22 -3.01
CA GLY A 74 -14.78 4.24 -2.03
C GLY A 74 -14.18 5.46 -2.70
N HIS A 75 -13.79 6.45 -1.90
CA HIS A 75 -13.08 7.64 -2.36
C HIS A 75 -11.57 7.52 -2.19
N LEU A 76 -10.80 8.14 -3.07
CA LEU A 76 -9.38 8.40 -2.81
C LEU A 76 -9.27 9.52 -1.77
N GLY A 77 -8.75 9.17 -0.59
CA GLY A 77 -8.41 10.18 0.41
C GLY A 77 -7.10 10.91 0.08
N LEU A 78 -6.77 11.94 0.87
CA LEU A 78 -5.55 12.73 0.72
C LEU A 78 -4.28 11.86 0.70
N SER A 79 -4.24 10.78 1.48
CA SER A 79 -3.14 9.80 1.46
C SER A 79 -3.01 8.99 0.16
N GLY A 80 -3.99 9.06 -0.74
CA GLY A 80 -4.13 8.19 -1.91
C GLY A 80 -4.55 6.77 -1.54
N ASN A 81 -5.02 6.51 -0.34
CA ASN A 81 -5.70 5.27 0.03
C ASN A 81 -7.21 5.40 -0.23
N ILE A 82 -7.86 4.26 -0.45
CA ILE A 82 -9.31 4.22 -0.54
C ILE A 82 -9.90 4.40 0.86
N ILE A 83 -10.93 5.22 0.94
CA ILE A 83 -11.72 5.43 2.15
C ILE A 83 -13.16 5.01 1.86
N THR A 84 -13.67 4.07 2.62
CA THR A 84 -15.06 3.61 2.57
C THR A 84 -15.84 4.16 3.76
N LYS A 85 -17.14 4.19 3.61
CA LYS A 85 -18.06 4.68 4.66
C LYS A 85 -17.98 3.85 5.93
N GLU A 86 -17.94 2.53 5.77
CA GLU A 86 -18.06 1.57 6.86
C GLU A 86 -16.73 1.35 7.61
N HIS A 87 -15.60 1.43 6.88
CA HIS A 87 -14.30 0.99 7.40
C HIS A 87 -13.19 2.03 7.27
N GLY A 88 -13.49 3.23 6.77
CA GLY A 88 -12.47 4.24 6.51
C GLY A 88 -11.39 3.69 5.56
N ALA A 89 -10.12 3.89 5.91
CA ALA A 89 -8.99 3.38 5.15
C ALA A 89 -8.55 1.95 5.55
N ALA A 90 -9.24 1.31 6.51
CA ALA A 90 -8.92 -0.05 6.98
C ALA A 90 -9.54 -1.12 6.08
N VAL A 91 -9.20 -1.10 4.80
CA VAL A 91 -9.72 -2.02 3.78
C VAL A 91 -8.59 -2.70 3.02
N ILE A 92 -8.81 -3.96 2.65
CA ILE A 92 -7.94 -4.71 1.75
C ILE A 92 -8.69 -4.91 0.44
N LEU A 93 -8.02 -4.63 -0.67
CA LEU A 93 -8.59 -4.66 -2.01
C LEU A 93 -7.96 -5.79 -2.82
N ALA A 94 -8.80 -6.57 -3.51
CA ALA A 94 -8.41 -7.49 -4.55
C ALA A 94 -9.23 -7.21 -5.81
N SER A 95 -8.82 -7.70 -6.96
CA SER A 95 -9.51 -7.47 -8.22
C SER A 95 -9.52 -8.72 -9.09
N VAL A 96 -10.47 -8.78 -10.01
CA VAL A 96 -10.50 -9.77 -11.08
C VAL A 96 -10.45 -9.04 -12.42
N VAL A 97 -9.53 -9.45 -13.28
CA VAL A 97 -9.51 -9.04 -14.69
C VAL A 97 -10.23 -10.11 -15.50
N THR A 98 -11.22 -9.72 -16.29
CA THR A 98 -12.08 -10.69 -17.02
C THR A 98 -12.47 -10.17 -18.39
N SER A 99 -12.75 -11.11 -19.30
CA SER A 99 -13.38 -10.83 -20.59
C SER A 99 -14.91 -10.72 -20.51
N ALA A 100 -15.52 -10.97 -19.35
CA ALA A 100 -16.96 -10.78 -19.15
C ALA A 100 -17.33 -9.29 -19.24
N MET A 101 -18.40 -9.00 -19.92
CA MET A 101 -18.93 -7.64 -20.04
C MET A 101 -19.87 -7.37 -18.86
N PHE A 102 -19.56 -6.35 -18.07
CA PHE A 102 -20.41 -5.85 -16.99
C PHE A 102 -20.84 -4.41 -17.27
N THR A 103 -21.99 -4.02 -16.76
CA THR A 103 -22.37 -2.60 -16.73
C THR A 103 -21.46 -1.87 -15.74
N PRO A 104 -20.69 -0.86 -16.19
CA PRO A 104 -19.82 -0.11 -15.28
C PRO A 104 -20.62 0.59 -14.19
N THR A 105 -20.08 0.61 -12.98
CA THR A 105 -20.59 1.47 -11.90
C THR A 105 -19.93 2.85 -11.97
N GLU A 106 -20.64 3.86 -11.47
CA GLU A 106 -20.10 5.22 -11.42
C GLU A 106 -19.29 5.46 -10.14
N PRO A 107 -18.34 6.41 -10.15
CA PRO A 107 -17.66 6.86 -8.95
C PRO A 107 -18.66 7.44 -7.94
N LEU A 108 -18.30 7.38 -6.66
CA LEU A 108 -19.05 8.09 -5.63
C LEU A 108 -19.00 9.60 -5.85
N LEU A 109 -20.06 10.29 -5.52
CA LEU A 109 -20.13 11.75 -5.68
C LEU A 109 -19.13 12.45 -4.74
N PRO A 110 -18.49 13.54 -5.15
CA PRO A 110 -17.52 14.27 -4.31
C PRO A 110 -18.06 14.68 -2.93
N LYS A 111 -19.38 14.99 -2.85
CA LYS A 111 -20.05 15.32 -1.58
C LYS A 111 -20.08 14.19 -0.57
N ASP A 112 -19.92 12.95 -1.03
CA ASP A 112 -19.92 11.74 -0.19
C ASP A 112 -18.50 11.32 0.20
N ASN A 113 -17.49 12.15 -0.10
CA ASN A 113 -16.11 11.90 0.30
C ASN A 113 -15.92 12.12 1.80
N TYR A 114 -15.46 11.09 2.49
CA TYR A 114 -15.18 11.14 3.94
C TYR A 114 -13.82 11.75 4.28
N CYS A 115 -12.99 12.07 3.29
CA CYS A 115 -11.71 12.75 3.50
C CYS A 115 -11.94 14.26 3.55
N ASP A 116 -11.82 14.84 4.74
CA ASP A 116 -11.87 16.28 4.99
C ASP A 116 -10.50 16.97 4.89
N GLU A 117 -9.50 16.24 4.38
CA GLU A 117 -8.11 16.70 4.27
C GLU A 117 -7.48 17.13 5.61
N CYS A 118 -7.87 16.53 6.74
CA CYS A 118 -7.35 16.84 8.09
C CYS A 118 -5.85 16.59 8.27
N LYS A 119 -5.17 16.00 7.29
CA LYS A 119 -3.73 15.69 7.26
C LYS A 119 -3.22 14.73 8.35
N LEU A 120 -4.09 14.10 9.13
CA LEU A 120 -3.68 13.11 10.14
C LEU A 120 -2.89 11.95 9.54
N CYS A 121 -3.25 11.51 8.32
CA CYS A 121 -2.52 10.46 7.59
C CYS A 121 -1.08 10.88 7.28
N MET A 122 -0.82 12.16 7.03
CA MET A 122 0.51 12.70 6.78
C MET A 122 1.29 12.83 8.10
N ALA A 123 0.69 13.40 9.12
CA ALA A 123 1.30 13.58 10.44
C ALA A 123 1.67 12.26 11.12
N SER A 124 0.91 11.18 10.86
CA SER A 124 1.18 9.84 11.40
C SER A 124 2.17 9.03 10.58
N CYS A 125 2.51 9.46 9.36
CA CYS A 125 3.38 8.70 8.46
C CYS A 125 4.84 8.79 8.88
N ALA A 126 5.36 7.74 9.49
CA ALA A 126 6.75 7.69 9.96
C ALA A 126 7.79 7.89 8.85
N SER A 127 7.48 7.48 7.63
CA SER A 127 8.38 7.60 6.48
C SER A 127 8.27 8.94 5.74
N GLY A 128 7.31 9.79 6.09
CA GLY A 128 7.04 11.02 5.34
C GLY A 128 6.75 10.75 3.86
N LEU A 129 5.99 9.68 3.57
CA LEU A 129 5.73 9.24 2.19
C LEU A 129 4.94 10.25 1.36
N MET A 130 4.07 11.02 2.00
CA MET A 130 3.20 11.96 1.31
C MET A 130 3.83 13.35 1.30
N ASP A 131 3.84 13.97 0.13
CA ASP A 131 4.28 15.35 -0.05
C ASP A 131 3.22 16.29 0.54
N GLU A 132 3.64 17.28 1.31
CA GLU A 132 2.72 18.18 2.02
C GLU A 132 2.14 19.28 1.12
N GLU A 133 2.85 19.60 0.05
CA GLU A 133 2.54 20.75 -0.82
C GLU A 133 1.97 20.31 -2.16
N ASN A 134 2.44 19.17 -2.68
CA ASN A 134 2.13 18.75 -4.03
C ASN A 134 1.07 17.64 -4.05
N LYS A 135 0.11 17.76 -4.97
CA LYS A 135 -0.86 16.72 -5.29
C LYS A 135 -0.52 16.04 -6.62
N THR A 136 -0.91 14.80 -6.75
CA THR A 136 -0.95 14.06 -8.01
C THR A 136 -2.40 13.91 -8.42
N THR A 137 -2.70 14.19 -9.69
CA THR A 137 -4.01 13.92 -10.30
C THR A 137 -3.85 12.78 -11.30
N VAL A 138 -4.78 11.84 -11.26
CA VAL A 138 -4.86 10.72 -12.19
C VAL A 138 -6.24 10.70 -12.83
N THR A 139 -6.31 10.56 -14.15
CA THR A 139 -7.56 10.45 -14.90
C THR A 139 -7.85 8.99 -15.21
N ILE A 140 -8.99 8.47 -14.77
CA ILE A 140 -9.39 7.08 -14.95
C ILE A 140 -10.80 7.04 -15.50
N GLY A 141 -10.94 6.56 -16.75
CA GLY A 141 -12.24 6.52 -17.42
C GLY A 141 -12.91 7.89 -17.53
N GLY A 142 -12.13 8.95 -17.81
CA GLY A 142 -12.60 10.32 -17.95
C GLY A 142 -12.92 11.05 -16.63
N VAL A 143 -12.59 10.46 -15.48
CA VAL A 143 -12.79 11.07 -14.15
C VAL A 143 -11.45 11.33 -13.48
N ASP A 144 -11.27 12.54 -12.95
CA ASP A 144 -10.06 12.95 -12.26
C ASP A 144 -10.12 12.65 -10.77
N PHE A 145 -9.04 12.07 -10.26
CA PHE A 145 -8.84 11.80 -8.85
C PHE A 145 -7.53 12.42 -8.39
N SER A 146 -7.58 13.19 -7.30
CA SER A 146 -6.39 13.87 -6.76
C SER A 146 -6.09 13.42 -5.34
N TYR A 147 -4.80 13.30 -5.02
CA TYR A 147 -4.31 12.98 -3.68
C TYR A 147 -2.91 13.56 -3.49
N ALA A 148 -2.38 13.59 -2.27
CA ALA A 148 -1.03 14.06 -2.00
C ALA A 148 0.01 13.24 -2.78
N LYS A 149 0.91 13.90 -3.48
CA LYS A 149 1.96 13.25 -4.25
C LYS A 149 2.75 12.29 -3.34
N ARG A 150 2.90 11.05 -3.76
CA ARG A 150 3.70 10.08 -3.03
C ARG A 150 5.15 10.19 -3.46
N ARG A 151 6.03 10.23 -2.48
CA ARG A 151 7.47 10.11 -2.62
C ARG A 151 7.87 8.67 -2.92
N ALA A 152 9.17 8.39 -2.99
CA ALA A 152 9.67 7.04 -3.26
C ALA A 152 9.20 6.02 -2.21
N TYR A 153 8.64 4.89 -2.66
CA TYR A 153 8.16 3.82 -1.77
C TYR A 153 9.27 3.19 -0.92
N ASN A 154 10.51 3.24 -1.41
CA ASN A 154 11.68 2.79 -0.63
C ASN A 154 11.82 3.51 0.72
N ARG A 155 11.20 4.68 0.89
CA ARG A 155 11.08 5.34 2.20
C ARG A 155 10.31 4.47 3.20
N CYS A 156 9.20 3.85 2.77
CA CYS A 156 8.42 2.95 3.60
C CYS A 156 9.23 1.70 3.94
N ASP A 157 9.87 1.08 2.96
CA ASP A 157 10.70 -0.12 3.16
C ASP A 157 11.83 0.14 4.15
N TYR A 158 12.45 1.31 4.06
CA TYR A 158 13.55 1.67 4.91
C TYR A 158 13.09 2.05 6.33
N VAL A 159 12.14 2.98 6.45
CA VAL A 159 11.70 3.52 7.75
C VAL A 159 10.76 2.54 8.46
N CYS A 160 9.67 2.14 7.79
CA CYS A 160 8.69 1.22 8.36
C CYS A 160 9.21 -0.23 8.40
N GLY A 161 10.15 -0.58 7.53
CA GLY A 161 10.94 -1.82 7.61
C GLY A 161 11.87 -1.88 8.81
N GLY A 162 12.02 -0.79 9.55
CA GLY A 162 12.70 -0.76 10.85
C GLY A 162 14.20 -0.51 10.79
N PHE A 163 14.74 -0.08 9.65
CA PHE A 163 16.18 0.13 9.54
C PHE A 163 16.69 1.38 10.26
N THR A 164 15.84 2.36 10.48
CA THR A 164 16.23 3.62 11.14
C THR A 164 16.21 3.54 12.68
N GLY A 165 15.37 2.68 13.24
CA GLY A 165 15.17 2.60 14.68
C GLY A 165 14.58 3.83 15.35
N LEU A 166 14.29 4.89 14.56
CA LEU A 166 13.75 6.16 15.06
C LEU A 166 12.46 6.51 14.32
N HIS A 167 11.44 6.87 15.08
CA HIS A 167 10.26 7.53 14.53
C HIS A 167 10.60 9.00 14.22
N PRO A 168 9.96 9.69 13.25
CA PRO A 168 10.15 11.12 12.97
C PRO A 168 9.97 12.02 14.19
N SER A 169 9.20 11.61 15.19
CA SER A 169 9.08 12.30 16.48
C SER A 169 10.32 12.21 17.37
N GLY A 170 11.41 11.62 16.93
CA GLY A 170 12.63 11.38 17.71
C GLY A 170 12.53 10.26 18.74
N LYS A 171 11.39 9.55 18.78
CA LYS A 171 11.18 8.42 19.70
C LYS A 171 11.65 7.12 19.06
N TRP A 172 12.22 6.24 19.90
CA TRP A 172 12.76 4.97 19.48
C TRP A 172 11.66 3.99 19.05
N SER A 173 11.88 3.32 17.91
CA SER A 173 11.17 2.10 17.58
C SER A 173 11.89 0.91 18.26
N THR A 174 11.20 0.26 19.20
CA THR A 174 11.78 -0.82 19.99
C THR A 174 11.95 -2.14 19.22
N TRP A 175 11.31 -2.27 18.07
CA TRP A 175 11.36 -3.49 17.27
C TRP A 175 12.46 -3.49 16.20
N SER A 176 13.08 -2.34 15.95
CA SER A 176 14.14 -2.25 14.96
C SER A 176 15.49 -2.64 15.52
N PRO A 177 16.16 -3.66 14.98
CA PRO A 177 17.51 -4.05 15.36
C PRO A 177 18.57 -3.11 14.78
N ALA A 178 18.22 -2.30 13.79
CA ALA A 178 19.15 -1.43 13.06
C ALA A 178 18.87 0.05 13.40
N ARG A 179 19.88 0.89 13.21
CA ARG A 179 19.86 2.30 13.59
C ARG A 179 20.63 3.12 12.56
N PHE A 180 20.26 2.90 11.30
CA PHE A 180 20.86 3.62 10.20
C PHE A 180 20.25 5.03 10.12
N PRO A 181 21.01 6.05 9.69
CA PRO A 181 20.47 7.39 9.49
C PRO A 181 19.39 7.41 8.41
N ILE A 182 18.43 8.32 8.56
CA ILE A 182 17.42 8.55 7.52
C ILE A 182 18.06 9.40 6.43
N PRO A 183 18.05 8.97 5.14
CA PRO A 183 18.51 9.78 4.03
C PRO A 183 17.72 11.08 3.91
N GLU A 184 18.37 12.15 3.47
CA GLU A 184 17.74 13.45 3.26
C GLU A 184 16.96 13.49 1.94
N HIS A 185 17.47 12.83 0.89
CA HIS A 185 16.91 12.86 -0.45
C HIS A 185 16.30 11.53 -0.86
N ASP A 186 15.21 11.58 -1.64
CA ASP A 186 14.43 10.40 -2.04
C ASP A 186 15.23 9.40 -2.87
N GLU A 187 16.14 9.87 -3.71
CA GLU A 187 17.00 9.03 -4.56
C GLU A 187 17.99 8.18 -3.77
N GLU A 188 18.31 8.56 -2.55
CA GLU A 188 19.27 7.85 -1.69
C GLU A 188 18.65 6.63 -1.00
N PHE A 189 17.32 6.63 -0.80
CA PHE A 189 16.64 5.59 -0.02
C PHE A 189 16.84 4.18 -0.57
N LYS A 190 16.88 4.01 -1.89
CA LYS A 190 17.12 2.69 -2.49
C LYS A 190 18.51 2.17 -2.14
N THR A 191 19.53 2.99 -2.27
CA THR A 191 20.90 2.62 -1.95
C THR A 191 21.07 2.37 -0.44
N ALA A 192 20.48 3.24 0.38
CA ALA A 192 20.50 3.08 1.83
C ALA A 192 19.82 1.78 2.27
N LEU A 193 18.68 1.42 1.67
CA LEU A 193 17.98 0.17 1.93
C LEU A 193 18.84 -1.05 1.60
N LEU A 194 19.44 -1.08 0.42
CA LEU A 194 20.29 -2.19 -0.01
C LEU A 194 21.51 -2.36 0.91
N ASN A 195 22.16 -1.26 1.26
CA ASN A 195 23.29 -1.26 2.20
C ASN A 195 22.88 -1.72 3.59
N ALA A 196 21.73 -1.26 4.09
CA ALA A 196 21.21 -1.65 5.40
C ALA A 196 20.86 -3.15 5.46
N VAL A 197 20.25 -3.68 4.40
CA VAL A 197 19.95 -5.12 4.28
C VAL A 197 21.24 -5.95 4.24
N ASP A 198 22.26 -5.52 3.49
CA ASP A 198 23.53 -6.21 3.42
C ASP A 198 24.24 -6.24 4.77
N GLN A 199 24.32 -5.11 5.45
CA GLN A 199 24.89 -5.01 6.78
C GLN A 199 24.12 -5.85 7.82
N TYR A 200 22.78 -5.84 7.73
CA TYR A 200 21.94 -6.66 8.59
C TYR A 200 22.19 -8.16 8.42
N ARG A 201 22.37 -8.62 7.17
CA ARG A 201 22.67 -10.03 6.86
C ARG A 201 24.03 -10.47 7.37
N LYS A 202 25.00 -9.57 7.44
CA LYS A 202 26.37 -9.84 7.91
C LYS A 202 26.51 -9.83 9.44
N ARG A 203 25.46 -9.44 10.18
CA ARG A 203 25.48 -9.46 11.65
C ARG A 203 25.68 -10.89 12.17
N PRO A 204 26.51 -11.07 13.22
CA PRO A 204 26.56 -12.34 13.93
C PRO A 204 25.16 -12.67 14.45
N ARG A 205 24.65 -13.85 14.14
CA ARG A 205 23.44 -14.34 14.77
C ARG A 205 23.79 -14.59 16.24
N GLN A 206 23.13 -13.88 17.15
CA GLN A 206 23.15 -14.27 18.55
C GLN A 206 22.37 -15.58 18.63
N GLU A 207 23.05 -16.65 18.95
CA GLU A 207 22.39 -17.86 19.40
C GLU A 207 21.72 -17.52 20.74
N PHE A 208 20.42 -17.39 20.74
CA PHE A 208 19.67 -17.38 21.98
C PHE A 208 19.68 -18.81 22.49
N GLY A 209 20.50 -19.04 23.54
CA GLY A 209 20.52 -20.29 24.29
C GLY A 209 19.21 -20.49 25.06
#